data_cd46ea95e0ccc29f102a31150b45ee2a
#
_entry.id   cd46ea95e0ccc29f102a31150b45ee2a
#
_cell.length_a   1.000
_cell.length_b   1.000
_cell.length_c   1.000
_cell.angle_alpha   90.00
_cell.angle_beta   90.00
_cell.angle_gamma   90.00
#
_symmetry.space_group_name_H-M   'P 1'
#
loop_
_entity.id
_entity.type
_entity.pdbx_description
1 polymer ?
#
loop_
_entity_poly.entity_id
_entity_poly.type
_entity_poly.pdbx_seq_one_letter_code
_entity_poly.pdbx_strand_id
1 'polypeptide(L)'
;MLIEKRFLKYVSFDTQSDESSTTSPSTEKQFDLADFLSEEMQILGVDEVERTDQGIVYGKIYSNSDEPMKAIGFIAHMDTSPDASGHDIHPRIIRSYPGGRIILNEEKKMYLDPETNPELKGLVGDDLITTDGTTLLGADDKAGVAIICLLYTSPSP
;
A
#
# COMPACT_ATOMS: atom_id res chain seq x y z
N MET A 1 11.64 -7.48 -6.27
CA MET A 1 11.44 -6.01 -6.51
C MET A 1 11.69 -5.29 -5.19
N LEU A 2 12.30 -4.08 -5.17
CA LEU A 2 12.45 -3.29 -3.93
C LEU A 2 11.08 -2.87 -3.39
N ILE A 3 10.92 -2.78 -2.06
CA ILE A 3 9.66 -2.41 -1.40
C ILE A 3 9.07 -1.10 -1.93
N GLU A 4 9.92 -0.08 -2.12
CA GLU A 4 9.54 1.21 -2.67
C GLU A 4 8.86 1.07 -4.05
N LYS A 5 9.47 0.31 -4.95
CA LYS A 5 8.91 0.08 -6.30
C LYS A 5 7.59 -0.69 -6.26
N ARG A 6 7.47 -1.64 -5.31
CA ARG A 6 6.25 -2.40 -5.10
C ARG A 6 5.15 -1.49 -4.59
N PHE A 7 5.42 -0.68 -3.57
CA PHE A 7 4.49 0.30 -3.05
C PHE A 7 4.02 1.29 -4.13
N LEU A 8 4.96 1.87 -4.89
CA LEU A 8 4.62 2.80 -5.99
C LEU A 8 3.74 2.13 -7.06
N LYS A 9 3.95 0.84 -7.32
CA LYS A 9 3.08 0.08 -8.22
C LYS A 9 1.68 -0.09 -7.63
N TYR A 10 1.57 -0.44 -6.34
CA TYR A 10 0.26 -0.66 -5.72
C TYR A 10 -0.57 0.62 -5.61
N VAL A 11 0.06 1.76 -5.27
CA VAL A 11 -0.67 3.03 -5.23
C VAL A 11 -1.13 3.51 -6.60
N SER A 12 -0.55 3.02 -7.69
CA SER A 12 -1.00 3.37 -9.04
C SER A 12 -2.37 2.77 -9.42
N PHE A 13 -2.87 1.78 -8.67
CA PHE A 13 -4.22 1.26 -8.85
C PHE A 13 -5.23 2.14 -8.12
N ASP A 14 -6.29 2.54 -8.82
CA ASP A 14 -7.44 3.17 -8.18
C ASP A 14 -8.28 2.08 -7.48
N THR A 15 -8.29 2.13 -6.16
CA THR A 15 -9.04 1.18 -5.32
C THR A 15 -10.02 1.89 -4.39
N GLN A 16 -10.45 3.10 -4.77
CA GLN A 16 -11.36 3.89 -3.96
C GLN A 16 -12.67 3.14 -3.70
N SER A 17 -13.08 3.11 -2.44
CA SER A 17 -14.33 2.51 -1.99
C SER A 17 -15.54 3.39 -2.32
N ASP A 18 -16.74 2.81 -2.19
CA ASP A 18 -18.03 3.49 -2.31
C ASP A 18 -18.90 3.11 -1.12
N GLU A 19 -19.15 4.05 -0.22
CA GLU A 19 -19.97 3.84 0.98
C GLU A 19 -21.45 3.59 0.68
N SER A 20 -21.92 3.99 -0.49
CA SER A 20 -23.30 3.76 -0.93
C SER A 20 -23.51 2.37 -1.54
N SER A 21 -22.45 1.66 -1.83
CA SER A 21 -22.50 0.33 -2.43
C SER A 21 -22.99 -0.72 -1.45
N THR A 22 -23.73 -1.69 -1.96
CA THR A 22 -24.16 -2.89 -1.22
C THR A 22 -23.39 -4.14 -1.62
N THR A 23 -22.40 -4.00 -2.49
CA THR A 23 -21.57 -5.12 -2.98
C THR A 23 -20.26 -5.23 -2.20
N SER A 24 -19.61 -6.38 -2.31
CA SER A 24 -18.25 -6.59 -1.84
C SER A 24 -17.42 -7.20 -2.99
N PRO A 25 -16.36 -6.51 -3.43
CA PRO A 25 -15.92 -5.20 -3.02
C PRO A 25 -16.94 -4.10 -3.35
N SER A 26 -16.82 -2.94 -2.70
CA SER A 26 -17.73 -1.81 -2.91
C SER A 26 -17.59 -1.16 -4.28
N THR A 27 -16.47 -1.37 -4.96
CA THR A 27 -16.23 -0.94 -6.36
C THR A 27 -15.47 -2.01 -7.12
N GLU A 28 -15.82 -2.23 -8.39
CA GLU A 28 -15.17 -3.24 -9.24
C GLU A 28 -13.68 -2.94 -9.49
N LYS A 29 -13.28 -1.67 -9.49
CA LYS A 29 -11.88 -1.26 -9.69
C LYS A 29 -10.90 -1.79 -8.62
N GLN A 30 -11.41 -2.23 -7.47
CA GLN A 30 -10.59 -2.89 -6.45
C GLN A 30 -10.08 -4.26 -6.91
N PHE A 31 -10.78 -4.91 -7.84
CA PHE A 31 -10.32 -6.17 -8.41
C PHE A 31 -9.00 -6.03 -9.19
N ASP A 32 -8.73 -4.88 -9.80
CA ASP A 32 -7.50 -4.67 -10.56
C ASP A 32 -6.25 -4.88 -9.70
N LEU A 33 -6.27 -4.36 -8.46
CA LEU A 33 -5.17 -4.60 -7.52
C LEU A 33 -5.22 -6.03 -6.96
N ALA A 34 -6.40 -6.58 -6.68
CA ALA A 34 -6.54 -7.94 -6.16
C ALA A 34 -6.00 -8.98 -7.16
N ASP A 35 -6.32 -8.83 -8.42
CA ASP A 35 -5.83 -9.71 -9.49
C ASP A 35 -4.31 -9.58 -9.65
N PHE A 36 -3.79 -8.35 -9.66
CA PHE A 36 -2.35 -8.10 -9.69
C PHE A 36 -1.61 -8.74 -8.52
N LEU A 37 -2.13 -8.61 -7.28
CA LEU A 37 -1.53 -9.22 -6.10
C LEU A 37 -1.55 -10.75 -6.16
N SER A 38 -2.64 -11.33 -6.63
CA SER A 38 -2.75 -12.77 -6.81
C SER A 38 -1.69 -13.30 -7.79
N GLU A 39 -1.52 -12.63 -8.94
CA GLU A 39 -0.48 -12.98 -9.91
C GLU A 39 0.93 -12.79 -9.35
N GLU A 40 1.19 -11.67 -8.66
CA GLU A 40 2.50 -11.40 -8.06
C GLU A 40 2.87 -12.45 -7.00
N MET A 41 1.92 -12.83 -6.12
CA MET A 41 2.13 -13.87 -5.12
C MET A 41 2.48 -15.23 -5.75
N GLN A 42 1.81 -15.60 -6.85
CA GLN A 42 2.12 -16.82 -7.59
C GLN A 42 3.54 -16.77 -8.19
N ILE A 43 3.90 -15.64 -8.80
CA ILE A 43 5.26 -15.42 -9.35
C ILE A 43 6.34 -15.49 -8.25
N LEU A 44 6.02 -15.02 -7.04
CA LEU A 44 6.91 -15.06 -5.89
C LEU A 44 7.03 -16.47 -5.27
N GLY A 45 6.21 -17.42 -5.70
CA GLY A 45 6.27 -18.80 -5.23
C GLY A 45 5.55 -19.03 -3.91
N VAL A 46 4.50 -18.25 -3.62
CA VAL A 46 3.60 -18.52 -2.49
C VAL A 46 2.91 -19.87 -2.69
N ASP A 47 2.89 -20.73 -1.66
CA ASP A 47 2.44 -22.12 -1.77
C ASP A 47 0.97 -22.26 -2.17
N GLU A 48 0.11 -21.45 -1.57
CA GLU A 48 -1.31 -21.37 -1.90
C GLU A 48 -1.71 -19.91 -2.07
N VAL A 49 -2.32 -19.58 -3.20
CA VAL A 49 -2.86 -18.25 -3.50
C VAL A 49 -4.31 -18.37 -3.92
N GLU A 50 -5.17 -17.63 -3.27
CA GLU A 50 -6.60 -17.56 -3.57
C GLU A 50 -7.04 -16.10 -3.66
N ARG A 51 -7.79 -15.76 -4.71
CA ARG A 51 -8.50 -14.49 -4.83
C ARG A 51 -10.01 -14.80 -4.86
N THR A 52 -10.73 -14.33 -3.86
CA THR A 52 -12.16 -14.58 -3.71
C THR A 52 -13.00 -13.68 -4.60
N ASP A 53 -14.28 -14.03 -4.78
CA ASP A 53 -15.27 -13.20 -5.49
C ASP A 53 -15.53 -11.85 -4.77
N GLN A 54 -15.16 -11.74 -3.50
CA GLN A 54 -15.25 -10.50 -2.71
C GLN A 54 -13.98 -9.63 -2.83
N GLY A 55 -13.01 -10.02 -3.67
CA GLY A 55 -11.77 -9.27 -3.86
C GLY A 55 -10.73 -9.48 -2.76
N ILE A 56 -10.92 -10.43 -1.84
CA ILE A 56 -9.93 -10.77 -0.82
C ILE A 56 -8.87 -11.67 -1.45
N VAL A 57 -7.60 -11.34 -1.23
CA VAL A 57 -6.46 -12.15 -1.67
C VAL A 57 -5.81 -12.82 -0.47
N TYR A 58 -5.76 -14.13 -0.50
CA TYR A 58 -5.06 -14.95 0.48
C TYR A 58 -3.79 -15.52 -0.11
N GLY A 59 -2.72 -15.49 0.67
CA GLY A 59 -1.49 -16.22 0.39
C GLY A 59 -1.09 -17.03 1.61
N LYS A 60 -0.64 -18.25 1.43
CA LYS A 60 -0.18 -19.12 2.50
C LYS A 60 1.21 -19.67 2.20
N ILE A 61 2.07 -19.61 3.20
CA ILE A 61 3.39 -20.22 3.17
C ILE A 61 3.37 -21.37 4.18
N TYR A 62 3.75 -22.55 3.74
CA TYR A 62 3.89 -23.68 4.63
C TYR A 62 5.16 -23.58 5.48
N SER A 63 5.09 -24.14 6.69
CA SER A 63 6.26 -24.27 7.54
C SER A 63 7.34 -25.13 6.88
N ASN A 64 8.59 -24.75 7.03
CA ASN A 64 9.76 -25.55 6.69
C ASN A 64 10.25 -26.40 7.87
N SER A 65 9.49 -26.47 8.97
CA SER A 65 9.79 -27.25 10.17
C SER A 65 8.80 -28.41 10.31
N ASP A 66 9.29 -29.56 10.74
CA ASP A 66 8.46 -30.73 11.10
C ASP A 66 7.80 -30.59 12.48
N GLU A 67 8.21 -29.58 13.27
CA GLU A 67 7.62 -29.32 14.58
C GLU A 67 6.25 -28.63 14.45
N PRO A 68 5.27 -28.97 15.31
CA PRO A 68 3.96 -28.32 15.27
C PRO A 68 4.07 -26.85 15.70
N MET A 69 3.84 -25.95 14.76
CA MET A 69 3.89 -24.51 14.97
C MET A 69 2.51 -23.86 14.79
N LYS A 70 2.30 -22.74 15.49
CA LYS A 70 1.10 -21.93 15.29
C LYS A 70 1.25 -21.12 13.99
N ALA A 71 0.16 -21.04 13.24
CA ALA A 71 0.09 -20.12 12.10
C ALA A 71 0.06 -18.67 12.59
N ILE A 72 0.75 -17.79 11.87
CA ILE A 72 0.72 -16.34 12.07
C ILE A 72 0.07 -15.75 10.83
N GLY A 73 -0.92 -14.88 11.03
CA GLY A 73 -1.59 -14.14 9.94
C GLY A 73 -1.20 -12.68 9.95
N PHE A 74 -0.97 -12.13 8.76
CA PHE A 74 -0.79 -10.70 8.50
C PHE A 74 -1.95 -10.23 7.63
N ILE A 75 -2.49 -9.06 7.92
CA ILE A 75 -3.66 -8.51 7.22
C ILE A 75 -3.36 -7.05 6.89
N ALA A 76 -3.70 -6.65 5.67
CA ALA A 76 -3.69 -5.28 5.20
C ALA A 76 -4.85 -5.08 4.22
N HIS A 77 -5.44 -3.88 4.15
CA HIS A 77 -6.51 -3.61 3.21
C HIS A 77 -6.00 -2.92 1.94
N MET A 78 -6.73 -3.12 0.84
CA MET A 78 -6.38 -2.59 -0.48
C MET A 78 -7.16 -1.33 -0.85
N ASP A 79 -8.36 -1.18 -0.31
CA ASP A 79 -9.23 -0.05 -0.63
C ASP A 79 -8.70 1.25 -0.04
N THR A 80 -9.12 2.35 -0.64
CA THR A 80 -8.84 3.70 -0.14
C THR A 80 -10.14 4.44 0.13
N SER A 81 -10.09 5.40 1.09
CA SER A 81 -11.23 6.23 1.46
C SER A 81 -11.84 6.97 0.26
N PRO A 82 -13.17 7.16 0.21
CA PRO A 82 -13.82 7.99 -0.78
C PRO A 82 -13.70 9.50 -0.51
N ASP A 83 -13.13 9.93 0.62
CA ASP A 83 -13.05 11.34 1.03
C ASP A 83 -12.21 12.21 0.09
N ALA A 84 -11.25 11.62 -0.62
CA ALA A 84 -10.46 12.31 -1.62
C ALA A 84 -10.13 11.36 -2.78
N SER A 85 -9.80 11.92 -3.95
CA SER A 85 -9.52 11.12 -5.15
C SER A 85 -8.39 10.11 -4.92
N GLY A 86 -8.63 8.87 -5.32
CA GLY A 86 -7.65 7.80 -5.42
C GLY A 86 -7.23 7.50 -6.87
N HIS A 87 -7.60 8.38 -7.81
CA HIS A 87 -7.33 8.24 -9.23
C HIS A 87 -6.21 9.19 -9.67
N ASP A 88 -5.37 8.71 -10.61
CA ASP A 88 -4.27 9.47 -11.21
C ASP A 88 -3.30 10.04 -10.15
N ILE A 89 -2.83 9.15 -9.29
CA ILE A 89 -1.93 9.49 -8.19
C ILE A 89 -0.53 9.79 -8.73
N HIS A 90 0.02 10.95 -8.36
CA HIS A 90 1.38 11.38 -8.72
C HIS A 90 2.31 11.29 -7.50
N PRO A 91 2.89 10.11 -7.22
CA PRO A 91 3.79 9.96 -6.08
C PRO A 91 5.13 10.64 -6.34
N ARG A 92 5.66 11.28 -5.30
CA ARG A 92 6.98 11.91 -5.30
C ARG A 92 7.82 11.40 -4.14
N ILE A 93 9.06 11.04 -4.42
CA ILE A 93 10.01 10.61 -3.40
C ILE A 93 10.89 11.79 -2.99
N ILE A 94 10.97 12.03 -1.69
CA ILE A 94 11.85 13.01 -1.07
C ILE A 94 12.93 12.22 -0.35
N ARG A 95 14.16 12.28 -0.81
CA ARG A 95 15.30 11.60 -0.20
C ARG A 95 15.88 12.41 0.93
N SER A 96 16.20 11.74 2.04
CA SER A 96 16.83 12.34 3.22
C SER A 96 16.15 13.66 3.60
N TYR A 97 14.88 13.60 3.93
CA TYR A 97 14.07 14.78 4.24
C TYR A 97 14.83 15.74 5.16
N PRO A 98 15.11 16.99 4.71
CA PRO A 98 15.98 17.92 5.47
C PRO A 98 15.28 18.60 6.65
N GLY A 99 13.99 18.33 6.83
CA GLY A 99 13.14 19.07 7.76
C GLY A 99 12.47 20.28 7.12
N GLY A 100 11.54 20.90 7.87
CA GLY A 100 10.79 22.06 7.42
C GLY A 100 9.57 21.71 6.55
N ARG A 101 9.05 22.70 5.84
CA ARG A 101 7.85 22.59 5.03
C ARG A 101 8.10 21.79 3.76
N ILE A 102 7.21 20.84 3.46
CA ILE A 102 7.16 20.11 2.17
C ILE A 102 6.10 20.77 1.29
N ILE A 103 6.49 21.35 0.17
CA ILE A 103 5.55 21.90 -0.81
C ILE A 103 5.08 20.74 -1.68
N LEU A 104 3.79 20.44 -1.64
CA LEU A 104 3.14 19.42 -2.48
C LEU A 104 2.75 20.02 -3.83
N ASN A 105 2.10 21.19 -3.82
CA ASN A 105 1.62 21.90 -5.00
C ASN A 105 1.69 23.42 -4.78
N GLU A 106 2.50 24.11 -5.54
CA GLU A 106 2.68 25.57 -5.43
C GLU A 106 1.43 26.33 -5.90
N GLU A 107 0.85 25.91 -7.02
CA GLU A 107 -0.31 26.59 -7.61
C GLU A 107 -1.53 26.51 -6.71
N LYS A 108 -1.77 25.33 -6.09
CA LYS A 108 -2.86 25.09 -5.16
C LYS A 108 -2.52 25.45 -3.71
N LYS A 109 -1.29 25.92 -3.46
CA LYS A 109 -0.78 26.25 -2.12
C LYS A 109 -0.91 25.09 -1.11
N MET A 110 -0.70 23.88 -1.59
CA MET A 110 -0.76 22.67 -0.75
C MET A 110 0.62 22.34 -0.22
N TYR A 111 0.71 22.11 1.07
CA TYR A 111 1.98 21.81 1.75
C TYR A 111 1.73 21.03 3.04
N LEU A 112 2.75 20.31 3.48
CA LEU A 112 2.82 19.72 4.81
C LEU A 112 3.81 20.57 5.63
N ASP A 113 3.37 21.00 6.80
CA ASP A 113 4.14 21.88 7.67
C ASP A 113 4.34 21.19 9.04
N PRO A 114 5.59 21.12 9.58
CA PRO A 114 5.84 20.54 10.89
C PRO A 114 5.11 21.21 12.06
N GLU A 115 4.55 22.40 11.88
CA GLU A 115 3.71 23.06 12.89
C GLU A 115 2.31 22.45 12.95
N THR A 116 1.76 22.05 11.79
CA THR A 116 0.44 21.41 11.66
C THR A 116 0.52 19.88 11.56
N ASN A 117 1.68 19.35 11.19
CA ASN A 117 1.99 17.92 11.06
C ASN A 117 3.25 17.61 11.88
N PRO A 118 3.15 17.57 13.23
CA PRO A 118 4.32 17.47 14.10
C PRO A 118 5.13 16.18 13.93
N GLU A 119 4.54 15.14 13.38
CA GLU A 119 5.19 13.86 13.03
C GLU A 119 6.39 14.07 12.10
N LEU A 120 6.34 15.05 11.21
CA LEU A 120 7.42 15.37 10.29
C LEU A 120 8.75 15.71 11.01
N LYS A 121 8.69 16.19 12.26
CA LYS A 121 9.88 16.50 13.04
C LYS A 121 10.71 15.26 13.36
N GLY A 122 10.05 14.11 13.49
CA GLY A 122 10.69 12.83 13.74
C GLY A 122 11.25 12.15 12.49
N LEU A 123 10.94 12.66 11.31
CA LEU A 123 11.29 12.05 10.02
C LEU A 123 12.47 12.73 9.31
N VAL A 124 13.16 13.65 10.01
CA VAL A 124 14.34 14.32 9.44
C VAL A 124 15.45 13.31 9.18
N GLY A 125 15.90 13.26 7.93
CA GLY A 125 16.89 12.29 7.44
C GLY A 125 16.27 11.05 6.78
N ASP A 126 14.98 10.81 6.96
CA ASP A 126 14.28 9.70 6.32
C ASP A 126 13.91 10.01 4.86
N ASP A 127 13.68 8.96 4.09
CA ASP A 127 13.08 9.05 2.76
C ASP A 127 11.55 9.06 2.88
N LEU A 128 10.90 10.03 2.27
CA LEU A 128 9.45 10.18 2.32
C LEU A 128 8.83 9.98 0.93
N ILE A 129 7.63 9.43 0.90
CA ILE A 129 6.81 9.36 -0.32
C ILE A 129 5.56 10.20 -0.08
N THR A 130 5.31 11.16 -0.97
CA THR A 130 4.15 12.05 -0.93
C THR A 130 3.43 12.05 -2.27
N THR A 131 2.21 12.60 -2.32
CA THR A 131 1.56 12.99 -3.59
C THR A 131 1.83 14.47 -3.89
N ASP A 132 1.21 14.97 -4.96
CA ASP A 132 1.12 16.40 -5.26
C ASP A 132 0.02 17.11 -4.44
N GLY A 133 -0.60 16.42 -3.49
CA GLY A 133 -1.66 16.95 -2.63
C GLY A 133 -3.05 16.96 -3.27
N THR A 134 -3.22 16.61 -4.54
CA THR A 134 -4.52 16.59 -5.22
C THR A 134 -5.29 15.29 -5.04
N THR A 135 -4.58 14.24 -4.60
CA THR A 135 -5.12 12.90 -4.35
C THR A 135 -4.66 12.37 -3.01
N LEU A 136 -5.31 11.30 -2.53
CA LEU A 136 -4.69 10.41 -1.54
C LEU A 136 -3.45 9.76 -2.13
N LEU A 137 -2.47 9.40 -1.28
CA LEU A 137 -1.39 8.50 -1.67
C LEU A 137 -1.84 7.03 -1.64
N GLY A 138 -2.75 6.70 -0.73
CA GLY A 138 -3.20 5.32 -0.50
C GLY A 138 -2.18 4.49 0.29
N ALA A 139 -1.32 5.14 1.09
CA ALA A 139 -0.35 4.44 1.93
C ALA A 139 -1.05 3.60 3.01
N ASP A 140 -2.18 4.04 3.50
CA ASP A 140 -3.11 3.31 4.34
C ASP A 140 -4.13 2.58 3.45
N ASP A 141 -4.05 1.24 3.23
CA ASP A 141 -2.98 0.41 3.82
C ASP A 141 -2.15 -0.34 2.75
N LYS A 142 -1.96 0.23 1.55
CA LYS A 142 -1.11 -0.36 0.51
C LYS A 142 0.37 -0.46 0.91
N ALA A 143 0.79 0.31 1.92
CA ALA A 143 2.12 0.14 2.51
C ALA A 143 2.21 -1.18 3.28
N GLY A 144 1.19 -1.52 4.08
CA GLY A 144 1.08 -2.81 4.75
C GLY A 144 1.05 -3.96 3.75
N VAL A 145 0.28 -3.84 2.67
CA VAL A 145 0.26 -4.83 1.57
C VAL A 145 1.68 -5.03 1.00
N ALA A 146 2.41 -3.94 0.74
CA ALA A 146 3.78 -4.02 0.21
C ALA A 146 4.75 -4.68 1.20
N ILE A 147 4.60 -4.42 2.50
CA ILE A 147 5.42 -5.03 3.55
C ILE A 147 5.12 -6.53 3.67
N ILE A 148 3.84 -6.92 3.67
CA ILE A 148 3.45 -8.33 3.72
C ILE A 148 4.04 -9.09 2.53
N CYS A 149 4.01 -8.53 1.33
CA CYS A 149 4.61 -9.15 0.15
C CYS A 149 6.14 -9.31 0.22
N LEU A 150 6.83 -8.58 1.11
CA LEU A 150 8.26 -8.81 1.35
C LEU A 150 8.54 -10.12 2.08
N LEU A 151 7.62 -10.62 2.89
CA LEU A 151 7.80 -11.88 3.62
C LEU A 151 8.08 -13.04 2.67
N TYR A 152 7.54 -13.00 1.45
CA TYR A 152 7.74 -14.01 0.42
C TYR A 152 9.07 -13.88 -0.33
N THR A 153 9.71 -12.71 -0.24
CA THR A 153 10.97 -12.43 -0.95
C THR A 153 12.17 -12.43 -0.03
N SER A 154 11.96 -12.50 1.29
CA SER A 154 13.05 -12.63 2.25
C SER A 154 13.57 -14.06 2.25
N PRO A 155 14.91 -14.28 2.17
CA PRO A 155 15.45 -15.60 2.35
C PRO A 155 15.03 -16.11 3.74
N SER A 156 14.45 -17.30 3.78
CA SER A 156 14.22 -18.00 5.05
C SER A 156 15.55 -18.16 5.76
N PRO A 157 15.64 -17.90 7.08
CA PRO A 157 16.85 -18.11 7.83
C PRO A 157 17.28 -19.59 7.82
#